data_bf3f231da8fe5d06b032b4a1df4eadcf
#
_entry.id   bf3f231da8fe5d06b032b4a1df4eadcf
#
_cell.length_a   1.000
_cell.length_b   1.000
_cell.length_c   1.000
_cell.angle_alpha   90.00
_cell.angle_beta   90.00
_cell.angle_gamma   90.00
#
_symmetry.space_group_name_H-M   'P 1'
#
loop_
_entity.id
_entity.type
_entity.pdbx_description
1 polymer ?
#
loop_
_entity_poly.entity_id
_entity_poly.type
_entity_poly.pdbx_seq_one_letter_code
_entity_poly.pdbx_strand_id
1 'polypeptide(L)'
;MTGVQTCALPISFEPIIAFSLIKSISHLTAGCRTLADNCVAGIEANRAVLEERVRNSVGLATALNPYIGYENTTLIARLALESGRRVEDLVLERGLLDAAQLKAILQPDVLTRPHARLVPGKAGR
;
A
#
# COMPACT_ATOMS: atom_id res chain seq x y z
N MET A 1 -43.57 35.66 -5.86
CA MET A 1 -43.24 35.74 -4.42
C MET A 1 -42.28 34.63 -3.95
N THR A 2 -41.33 34.23 -4.73
CA THR A 2 -40.41 33.10 -4.37
C THR A 2 -38.96 33.49 -4.09
N GLY A 3 -38.60 34.77 -4.31
CA GLY A 3 -37.20 35.20 -4.13
C GLY A 3 -36.78 35.61 -2.71
N VAL A 4 -37.73 35.86 -1.82
CA VAL A 4 -37.44 36.37 -0.48
C VAL A 4 -37.17 35.22 0.53
N GLN A 5 -37.78 34.07 0.30
CA GLN A 5 -37.63 32.92 1.21
C GLN A 5 -36.25 32.24 1.14
N THR A 6 -35.59 32.26 0.00
CA THR A 6 -34.26 31.67 -0.17
C THR A 6 -33.14 32.43 0.50
N CYS A 7 -33.27 33.75 0.71
CA CYS A 7 -32.28 34.59 1.42
C CYS A 7 -32.43 34.53 2.95
N ALA A 8 -33.64 34.33 3.46
CA ALA A 8 -33.91 34.36 4.90
C ALA A 8 -33.51 33.01 5.57
N LEU A 9 -33.62 31.90 4.86
CA LEU A 9 -33.27 30.57 5.40
C LEU A 9 -31.80 30.43 5.82
N PRO A 10 -30.80 30.84 5.02
CA PRO A 10 -29.41 30.78 5.47
C PRO A 10 -29.15 31.63 6.71
N ILE A 11 -29.71 32.84 6.76
CA ILE A 11 -29.52 33.78 7.88
C ILE A 11 -30.14 33.24 9.17
N SER A 12 -31.34 32.64 9.09
CA SER A 12 -32.05 32.10 10.26
C SER A 12 -31.40 30.86 10.82
N PHE A 13 -30.76 30.03 9.98
CA PHE A 13 -30.12 28.80 10.39
C PHE A 13 -28.60 28.92 10.59
N GLU A 14 -27.99 30.06 10.30
CA GLU A 14 -26.56 30.30 10.41
C GLU A 14 -26.01 29.95 11.82
N PRO A 15 -26.66 30.34 12.95
CA PRO A 15 -26.16 29.97 14.28
C PRO A 15 -26.13 28.46 14.52
N ILE A 16 -27.12 27.72 14.00
CA ILE A 16 -27.16 26.24 14.13
C ILE A 16 -26.11 25.58 13.26
N ILE A 17 -25.90 26.12 12.04
CA ILE A 17 -24.87 25.63 11.15
C ILE A 17 -23.49 25.86 11.79
N ALA A 18 -23.22 27.07 12.27
CA ALA A 18 -21.96 27.41 12.95
C ALA A 18 -21.74 26.53 14.19
N PHE A 19 -22.75 26.34 15.03
CA PHE A 19 -22.68 25.45 16.19
C PHE A 19 -22.35 24.01 15.79
N SER A 20 -23.03 23.48 14.78
CA SER A 20 -22.81 22.12 14.30
C SER A 20 -21.41 21.93 13.74
N LEU A 21 -20.89 22.89 12.99
CA LEU A 21 -19.53 22.86 12.45
C LEU A 21 -18.49 22.90 13.58
N ILE A 22 -18.60 23.85 14.49
CA ILE A 22 -17.66 23.99 15.62
C ILE A 22 -17.67 22.72 16.48
N LYS A 23 -18.85 22.18 16.77
CA LYS A 23 -18.99 20.95 17.54
C LYS A 23 -18.34 19.76 16.83
N SER A 24 -18.56 19.62 15.52
CA SER A 24 -17.96 18.56 14.71
C SER A 24 -16.44 18.65 14.67
N ILE A 25 -15.89 19.85 14.47
CA ILE A 25 -14.45 20.09 14.49
C ILE A 25 -13.85 19.76 15.86
N SER A 26 -14.53 20.16 16.95
CA SER A 26 -14.08 19.87 18.31
C SER A 26 -14.05 18.37 18.60
N HIS A 27 -15.10 17.62 18.18
CA HIS A 27 -15.15 16.18 18.34
C HIS A 27 -14.08 15.46 17.51
N LEU A 28 -13.88 15.86 16.24
CA LEU A 28 -12.83 15.32 15.40
C LEU A 28 -11.44 15.57 16.01
N THR A 29 -11.20 16.78 16.49
CA THR A 29 -9.92 17.12 17.12
C THR A 29 -9.65 16.25 18.35
N ALA A 30 -10.66 16.08 19.21
CA ALA A 30 -10.54 15.21 20.39
C ALA A 30 -10.33 13.74 19.99
N GLY A 31 -11.08 13.25 18.98
CA GLY A 31 -10.93 11.91 18.46
C GLY A 31 -9.54 11.63 17.87
N CYS A 32 -9.02 12.55 17.06
CA CYS A 32 -7.67 12.45 16.51
C CYS A 32 -6.59 12.43 17.60
N ARG A 33 -6.70 13.28 18.62
CA ARG A 33 -5.76 13.28 19.73
C ARG A 33 -5.83 11.97 20.52
N THR A 34 -7.03 11.52 20.87
CA THR A 34 -7.22 10.23 21.57
C THR A 34 -6.63 9.08 20.78
N LEU A 35 -6.84 9.05 19.46
CA LEU A 35 -6.27 8.04 18.59
C LEU A 35 -4.73 8.11 18.57
N ALA A 36 -4.18 9.31 18.43
CA ALA A 36 -2.73 9.52 18.43
C ALA A 36 -2.09 9.05 19.75
N ASP A 37 -2.64 9.50 20.87
CA ASP A 37 -2.03 9.29 22.19
C ASP A 37 -2.25 7.86 22.71
N ASN A 38 -3.43 7.27 22.48
CA ASN A 38 -3.79 5.99 23.07
C ASN A 38 -3.66 4.79 22.12
N CYS A 39 -3.56 5.01 20.81
CA CYS A 39 -3.44 3.93 19.84
C CYS A 39 -2.13 3.99 19.07
N VAL A 40 -1.78 5.15 18.50
CA VAL A 40 -0.65 5.26 17.57
C VAL A 40 0.69 5.33 18.29
N ALA A 41 0.76 6.08 19.39
CA ALA A 41 2.01 6.35 20.12
C ALA A 41 2.70 5.08 20.68
N GLY A 42 1.96 3.98 20.85
CA GLY A 42 2.50 2.71 21.37
C GLY A 42 2.64 1.62 20.32
N ILE A 43 2.45 1.92 19.03
CA ILE A 43 2.55 0.90 17.99
C ILE A 43 4.01 0.54 17.73
N GLU A 44 4.35 -0.72 17.97
CA GLU A 44 5.63 -1.30 17.58
C GLU A 44 5.42 -2.36 16.49
N ALA A 45 6.28 -2.29 15.48
CA ALA A 45 6.23 -3.25 14.38
C ALA A 45 6.91 -4.56 14.78
N ASN A 46 6.19 -5.67 14.73
CA ASN A 46 6.79 -6.99 14.86
C ASN A 46 7.53 -7.34 13.55
N ARG A 47 8.82 -6.98 13.49
CA ARG A 47 9.64 -7.09 12.29
C ARG A 47 9.70 -8.52 11.75
N ALA A 48 9.85 -9.52 12.62
CA ALA A 48 9.96 -10.91 12.21
C ALA A 48 8.68 -11.40 11.49
N VAL A 49 7.51 -11.11 12.07
CA VAL A 49 6.22 -11.48 11.47
C VAL A 49 5.96 -10.72 10.17
N LEU A 50 6.32 -9.44 10.12
CA LEU A 50 6.15 -8.63 8.90
C LEU A 50 7.06 -9.11 7.77
N GLU A 51 8.32 -9.41 8.06
CA GLU A 51 9.27 -9.95 7.10
C GLU A 51 8.80 -11.29 6.52
N GLU A 52 8.33 -12.19 7.37
CA GLU A 52 7.78 -13.47 6.95
C GLU A 52 6.53 -13.29 6.05
N ARG A 53 5.61 -12.39 6.43
CA ARG A 53 4.42 -12.09 5.62
C ARG A 53 4.78 -11.52 4.25
N VAL A 54 5.76 -10.62 4.20
CA VAL A 54 6.24 -10.07 2.92
C VAL A 54 6.85 -11.18 2.06
N ARG A 55 7.72 -12.02 2.61
CA ARG A 55 8.37 -13.12 1.88
C ARG A 55 7.37 -14.17 1.37
N ASN A 56 6.29 -14.40 2.09
CA ASN A 56 5.23 -15.33 1.67
C ASN A 56 4.18 -14.67 0.75
N SER A 57 4.33 -13.38 0.44
CA SER A 57 3.37 -12.68 -0.41
C SER A 57 3.57 -12.98 -1.88
N VAL A 58 2.52 -13.41 -2.56
CA VAL A 58 2.49 -13.53 -4.02
C VAL A 58 2.69 -12.18 -4.71
N GLY A 59 2.39 -11.07 -4.03
CA GLY A 59 2.63 -9.70 -4.52
C GLY A 59 4.08 -9.40 -4.86
N LEU A 60 5.06 -10.16 -4.31
CA LEU A 60 6.47 -10.06 -4.70
C LEU A 60 6.71 -10.36 -6.18
N ALA A 61 5.88 -11.20 -6.80
CA ALA A 61 5.97 -11.49 -8.23
C ALA A 61 5.84 -10.19 -9.06
N THR A 62 4.98 -9.26 -8.64
CA THR A 62 4.79 -7.97 -9.33
C THR A 62 6.06 -7.12 -9.32
N ALA A 63 6.82 -7.15 -8.24
CA ALA A 63 8.08 -6.41 -8.13
C ALA A 63 9.17 -6.98 -9.07
N LEU A 64 9.06 -8.25 -9.44
CA LEU A 64 9.98 -8.91 -10.35
C LEU A 64 9.65 -8.69 -11.83
N ASN A 65 8.45 -8.18 -12.15
CA ASN A 65 8.00 -7.98 -13.52
C ASN A 65 8.99 -7.21 -14.42
N PRO A 66 9.63 -6.12 -13.97
CA PRO A 66 10.61 -5.39 -14.78
C PRO A 66 11.85 -6.22 -15.16
N TYR A 67 12.14 -7.29 -14.43
CA TYR A 67 13.34 -8.10 -14.56
C TYR A 67 13.11 -9.40 -15.34
N ILE A 68 11.98 -10.07 -15.09
CA ILE A 68 11.66 -11.38 -15.69
C ILE A 68 10.56 -11.32 -16.76
N GLY A 69 9.93 -10.16 -16.93
CA GLY A 69 8.86 -9.94 -17.90
C GLY A 69 7.50 -10.42 -17.41
N TYR A 70 6.44 -9.95 -18.09
CA TYR A 70 5.05 -10.16 -17.68
C TYR A 70 4.63 -11.64 -17.69
N GLU A 71 5.02 -12.38 -18.73
CA GLU A 71 4.63 -13.79 -18.90
C GLU A 71 5.18 -14.66 -17.77
N ASN A 72 6.49 -14.52 -17.49
CA ASN A 72 7.13 -15.26 -16.39
C ASN A 72 6.55 -14.84 -15.02
N THR A 73 6.30 -13.56 -14.82
CA THR A 73 5.68 -13.04 -13.58
C THR A 73 4.32 -13.68 -13.36
N THR A 74 3.48 -13.72 -14.39
CA THR A 74 2.14 -14.32 -14.31
C THR A 74 2.21 -15.81 -14.01
N LEU A 75 3.13 -16.51 -14.66
CA LEU A 75 3.35 -17.94 -14.45
C LEU A 75 3.80 -18.22 -13.00
N ILE A 76 4.79 -17.48 -12.50
CA ILE A 76 5.30 -17.62 -11.13
C ILE A 76 4.20 -17.30 -10.10
N ALA A 77 3.42 -16.23 -10.32
CA ALA A 77 2.31 -15.87 -9.43
C ALA A 77 1.24 -16.98 -9.36
N ARG A 78 0.88 -17.56 -10.50
CA ARG A 78 -0.06 -18.70 -10.56
C ARG A 78 0.47 -19.91 -9.80
N LEU A 79 1.73 -20.31 -10.07
CA LEU A 79 2.35 -21.44 -9.38
C LEU A 79 2.47 -21.22 -7.87
N ALA A 80 2.79 -20.00 -7.44
CA ALA A 80 2.85 -19.67 -6.02
C ALA A 80 1.47 -19.79 -5.36
N LEU A 81 0.39 -19.35 -6.03
CA LEU A 81 -0.99 -19.48 -5.55
C LEU A 81 -1.45 -20.94 -5.47
N GLU A 82 -1.14 -21.76 -6.49
CA GLU A 82 -1.58 -23.15 -6.57
C GLU A 82 -0.79 -24.06 -5.61
N SER A 83 0.51 -23.83 -5.47
CA SER A 83 1.40 -24.68 -4.66
C SER A 83 1.61 -24.20 -3.23
N GLY A 84 1.28 -22.94 -2.90
CA GLY A 84 1.61 -22.32 -1.61
C GLY A 84 3.11 -22.08 -1.41
N ARG A 85 3.94 -22.26 -2.44
CA ARG A 85 5.39 -22.06 -2.38
C ARG A 85 5.75 -20.59 -2.52
N ARG A 86 6.92 -20.23 -2.01
CA ARG A 86 7.41 -18.84 -2.11
C ARG A 86 7.78 -18.49 -3.53
N VAL A 87 7.51 -17.24 -3.89
CA VAL A 87 7.89 -16.67 -5.19
C VAL A 87 9.41 -16.76 -5.42
N GLU A 88 10.20 -16.51 -4.38
CA GLU A 88 11.67 -16.59 -4.41
C GLU A 88 12.16 -17.97 -4.87
N ASP A 89 11.62 -19.04 -4.27
CA ASP A 89 12.03 -20.42 -4.56
C ASP A 89 11.69 -20.80 -6.01
N LEU A 90 10.51 -20.40 -6.49
CA LEU A 90 10.06 -20.68 -7.84
C LEU A 90 10.88 -19.96 -8.92
N VAL A 91 11.32 -18.72 -8.62
CA VAL A 91 12.18 -17.93 -9.52
C VAL A 91 13.56 -18.54 -9.65
N LEU A 92 14.15 -18.98 -8.53
CA LEU A 92 15.46 -19.63 -8.48
C LEU A 92 15.44 -21.00 -9.18
N GLU A 93 14.42 -21.83 -8.90
CA GLU A 93 14.26 -23.16 -9.52
C GLU A 93 14.15 -23.07 -11.06
N ARG A 94 13.52 -22.02 -11.57
CA ARG A 94 13.40 -21.78 -13.01
C ARG A 94 14.59 -21.06 -13.63
N GLY A 95 15.58 -20.68 -12.84
CA GLY A 95 16.78 -20.00 -13.33
C GLY A 95 16.49 -18.62 -13.96
N LEU A 96 15.39 -17.95 -13.56
CA LEU A 96 15.00 -16.66 -14.11
C LEU A 96 15.88 -15.53 -13.60
N LEU A 97 16.36 -15.64 -12.36
CA LEU A 97 17.27 -14.71 -11.71
C LEU A 97 18.24 -15.47 -10.81
N ASP A 98 19.42 -14.88 -10.60
CA ASP A 98 20.39 -15.38 -9.63
C ASP A 98 19.98 -14.98 -8.20
N ALA A 99 20.43 -15.76 -7.21
CA ALA A 99 20.13 -15.50 -5.79
C ALA A 99 20.61 -14.10 -5.32
N ALA A 100 21.73 -13.62 -5.85
CA ALA A 100 22.26 -12.30 -5.54
C ALA A 100 21.36 -11.18 -6.11
N GLN A 101 20.92 -11.33 -7.34
CA GLN A 101 19.98 -10.39 -8.01
C GLN A 101 18.64 -10.35 -7.30
N LEU A 102 18.09 -11.52 -6.99
CA LEU A 102 16.82 -11.66 -6.29
C LEU A 102 16.86 -10.97 -4.92
N LYS A 103 17.92 -11.21 -4.14
CA LYS A 103 18.12 -10.56 -2.85
C LYS A 103 18.25 -9.05 -2.96
N ALA A 104 18.92 -8.54 -4.00
CA ALA A 104 19.05 -7.09 -4.23
C ALA A 104 17.72 -6.44 -4.59
N ILE A 105 16.90 -7.10 -5.43
CA ILE A 105 15.60 -6.58 -5.87
C ILE A 105 14.57 -6.58 -4.75
N LEU A 106 14.58 -7.61 -3.90
CA LEU A 106 13.62 -7.78 -2.82
C LEU A 106 13.99 -7.05 -1.52
N GLN A 107 15.01 -6.18 -1.54
CA GLN A 107 15.30 -5.32 -0.40
C GLN A 107 14.12 -4.36 -0.14
N PRO A 108 13.71 -4.15 1.12
CA PRO A 108 12.61 -3.26 1.47
C PRO A 108 12.77 -1.84 0.91
N ASP A 109 14.00 -1.33 0.92
CA ASP A 109 14.32 -0.02 0.37
C ASP A 109 14.09 0.08 -1.15
N VAL A 110 14.30 -1.01 -1.88
CA VAL A 110 14.07 -1.08 -3.32
C VAL A 110 12.59 -1.21 -3.63
N LEU A 111 11.88 -2.05 -2.85
CA LEU A 111 10.45 -2.29 -3.04
C LEU A 111 9.59 -1.06 -2.74
N THR A 112 10.02 -0.20 -1.82
CA THR A 112 9.25 0.97 -1.37
C THR A 112 9.60 2.27 -2.09
N ARG A 113 10.70 2.30 -2.85
CA ARG A 113 11.06 3.50 -3.63
C ARG A 113 10.46 3.44 -5.03
N PRO A 114 9.94 4.55 -5.55
CA PRO A 114 9.52 4.60 -6.95
C PRO A 114 10.74 4.34 -7.83
N HIS A 115 10.64 3.36 -8.72
CA HIS A 115 11.73 3.02 -9.63
C HIS A 115 11.92 4.13 -10.66
N ALA A 116 12.95 4.94 -10.48
CA ALA A 116 13.31 6.01 -11.41
C ALA A 116 13.91 5.49 -12.74
N ARG A 117 14.29 4.21 -12.82
CA ARG A 117 14.82 3.57 -14.04
C ARG A 117 14.45 2.09 -14.08
N LEU A 118 13.60 1.76 -15.03
CA LEU A 118 13.53 0.40 -15.56
C LEU A 118 14.88 0.13 -16.24
N VAL A 119 15.72 -0.70 -15.65
CA VAL A 119 16.86 -1.27 -16.39
C VAL A 119 16.26 -2.21 -17.42
N PRO A 120 16.43 -1.96 -18.72
CA PRO A 120 15.87 -2.85 -19.73
C PRO A 120 16.52 -4.22 -19.54
N GLY A 121 15.74 -5.17 -19.05
CA GLY A 121 16.13 -6.56 -19.01
C GLY A 121 16.42 -6.97 -20.44
N LYS A 122 17.55 -7.67 -20.66
CA LYS A 122 17.82 -8.34 -21.92
C LYS A 122 16.64 -9.24 -22.26
N ALA A 123 15.82 -8.81 -23.20
CA ALA A 123 14.84 -9.68 -23.82
C ALA A 123 15.63 -10.86 -24.41
N GLY A 124 15.47 -12.04 -23.81
CA GLY A 124 15.99 -13.28 -24.38
C GLY A 124 15.40 -13.48 -25.76
N ARG A 125 16.27 -13.67 -26.74
CA ARG A 125 15.93 -14.18 -28.06
C ARG A 125 15.49 -15.63 -27.96
#